data_622926974e4b5876eb65cdc0bb3319fc
#
_entry.id   622926974e4b5876eb65cdc0bb3319fc
#
_cell.length_a   1.000
_cell.length_b   1.000
_cell.length_c   1.000
_cell.angle_alpha   90.00
_cell.angle_beta   90.00
_cell.angle_gamma   90.00
#
_symmetry.space_group_name_H-M   'P 1'
#
loop_
_entity.id
_entity.type
_entity.pdbx_description
1 polymer ?
#
loop_
_entity_poly.entity_id
_entity_poly.type
_entity_poly.pdbx_seq_one_letter_code
_entity_poly.pdbx_strand_id
1 'polypeptide(L)'
;MEMALKFGQARLSPPTLGQIAGEAALKTPHSYFEQVSKEYVERRDIIVNGLNNISGVVCPKPQGAFYAIAQLPIDDADHFCQWILESFNHEGSTVMMAPASGFYANSKVKNQV
;
A
#
# COMPACT_ATOMS: atom_id res chain seq x y z
N MET A 1 21.48 -5.39 -21.16
CA MET A 1 22.48 -4.64 -20.38
C MET A 1 22.74 -3.24 -20.96
N GLU A 2 22.95 -3.07 -22.27
CA GLU A 2 23.22 -1.78 -22.92
C GLU A 2 22.14 -0.71 -22.70
N MET A 3 20.85 -1.08 -22.78
CA MET A 3 19.73 -0.16 -22.55
C MET A 3 19.69 0.34 -21.09
N ALA A 4 19.93 -0.53 -20.11
CA ALA A 4 19.97 -0.13 -18.71
C ALA A 4 21.15 0.84 -18.43
N LEU A 5 22.28 0.67 -19.10
CA LEU A 5 23.42 1.59 -19.01
C LEU A 5 23.06 2.98 -19.55
N LYS A 6 22.39 3.07 -20.71
CA LYS A 6 21.94 4.33 -21.30
C LYS A 6 20.98 5.09 -20.37
N PHE A 7 20.02 4.39 -19.76
CA PHE A 7 19.11 4.99 -18.77
C PHE A 7 19.86 5.46 -17.52
N GLY A 8 20.83 4.66 -17.02
CA GLY A 8 21.66 5.05 -15.89
C GLY A 8 22.48 6.32 -16.17
N GLN A 9 23.06 6.43 -17.35
CA GLN A 9 23.81 7.61 -17.76
C GLN A 9 22.94 8.86 -17.92
N ALA A 10 21.71 8.72 -18.42
CA ALA A 10 20.77 9.83 -18.56
C ALA A 10 20.28 10.37 -17.22
N ARG A 11 20.24 9.54 -16.19
CA ARG A 11 19.72 9.90 -14.86
C ARG A 11 20.71 10.66 -13.98
N LEU A 12 22.00 10.64 -14.30
CA LEU A 12 23.08 11.16 -13.46
C LEU A 12 23.24 10.37 -12.12
N SER A 13 24.18 10.81 -11.29
CA SER A 13 24.46 10.16 -10.01
C SER A 13 23.31 10.39 -9.01
N PRO A 14 22.90 9.38 -8.23
CA PRO A 14 21.98 9.57 -7.13
C PRO A 14 22.61 10.45 -6.03
N PRO A 15 21.79 11.05 -5.13
CA PRO A 15 22.29 11.88 -4.05
C PRO A 15 23.31 11.14 -3.16
N THR A 16 24.38 11.79 -2.77
CA THR A 16 25.48 11.19 -1.99
C THR A 16 24.99 10.55 -0.68
N LEU A 17 24.07 11.21 0.05
CA LEU A 17 23.50 10.65 1.26
C LEU A 17 22.71 9.36 1.00
N GLY A 18 21.99 9.29 -0.12
CA GLY A 18 21.28 8.08 -0.55
C GLY A 18 22.24 6.92 -0.87
N GLN A 19 23.40 7.20 -1.45
CA GLN A 19 24.43 6.19 -1.72
C GLN A 19 25.01 5.62 -0.43
N ILE A 20 25.34 6.48 0.54
CA ILE A 20 25.87 6.06 1.86
C ILE A 20 24.83 5.22 2.60
N ALA A 21 23.57 5.65 2.60
CA ALA A 21 22.47 4.90 3.21
C ALA A 21 22.27 3.53 2.52
N GLY A 22 22.35 3.49 1.18
CA GLY A 22 22.26 2.26 0.42
C GLY A 22 23.39 1.27 0.74
N GLU A 23 24.62 1.74 0.87
CA GLU A 23 25.73 0.90 1.29
C GLU A 23 25.54 0.32 2.70
N ALA A 24 25.04 1.14 3.64
CA ALA A 24 24.71 0.68 4.98
C ALA A 24 23.57 -0.35 4.98
N ALA A 25 22.56 -0.16 4.14
CA ALA A 25 21.41 -1.07 4.01
C ALA A 25 21.84 -2.48 3.55
N LEU A 26 22.87 -2.61 2.73
CA LEU A 26 23.41 -3.91 2.31
C LEU A 26 23.98 -4.74 3.47
N LYS A 27 24.30 -4.10 4.59
CA LYS A 27 24.83 -4.75 5.81
C LYS A 27 23.71 -5.15 6.79
N THR A 28 22.45 -4.90 6.44
CA THR A 28 21.31 -5.22 7.31
C THR A 28 21.22 -6.73 7.54
N PRO A 29 21.15 -7.20 8.80
CA PRO A 29 21.08 -8.63 9.12
C PRO A 29 19.81 -9.26 8.54
N HIS A 30 19.90 -10.52 8.09
CA HIS A 30 18.77 -11.25 7.55
C HIS A 30 17.62 -11.38 8.56
N SER A 31 17.95 -11.51 9.84
CA SER A 31 16.97 -11.58 10.93
C SER A 31 16.04 -10.35 11.00
N TYR A 32 16.50 -9.18 10.60
CA TYR A 32 15.64 -7.99 10.49
C TYR A 32 14.53 -8.18 9.47
N PHE A 33 14.87 -8.70 8.29
CA PHE A 33 13.89 -8.94 7.24
C PHE A 33 12.88 -10.03 7.62
N GLU A 34 13.34 -11.08 8.32
CA GLU A 34 12.46 -12.13 8.84
C GLU A 34 11.45 -11.57 9.85
N GLN A 35 11.92 -10.76 10.80
CA GLN A 35 11.07 -10.12 11.80
C GLN A 35 10.05 -9.18 11.16
N VAL A 36 10.49 -8.30 10.26
CA VAL A 36 9.62 -7.35 9.55
C VAL A 36 8.58 -8.09 8.70
N SER A 37 9.01 -9.11 7.96
CA SER A 37 8.09 -9.92 7.15
C SER A 37 7.02 -10.62 7.99
N LYS A 38 7.41 -11.17 9.14
CA LYS A 38 6.48 -11.81 10.07
C LYS A 38 5.42 -10.81 10.55
N GLU A 39 5.84 -9.62 10.97
CA GLU A 39 4.93 -8.59 11.44
C GLU A 39 3.95 -8.13 10.34
N TYR A 40 4.43 -7.92 9.12
CA TYR A 40 3.56 -7.57 8.00
C TYR A 40 2.56 -8.68 7.64
N VAL A 41 2.96 -9.93 7.74
CA VAL A 41 2.06 -11.07 7.54
C VAL A 41 0.95 -11.08 8.60
N GLU A 42 1.29 -10.89 9.86
CA GLU A 42 0.31 -10.83 10.95
C GLU A 42 -0.67 -9.66 10.77
N ARG A 43 -0.17 -8.46 10.49
CA ARG A 43 -1.00 -7.27 10.21
C ARG A 43 -1.91 -7.48 9.00
N ARG A 44 -1.38 -8.03 7.91
CA ARG A 44 -2.16 -8.35 6.72
C ARG A 44 -3.32 -9.28 7.05
N ASP A 45 -3.04 -10.35 7.78
CA ASP A 45 -4.04 -11.38 8.08
C ASP A 45 -5.14 -10.82 8.99
N ILE A 46 -4.81 -9.96 9.94
CA ILE A 46 -5.78 -9.25 10.79
C ILE A 46 -6.70 -8.37 9.92
N ILE A 47 -6.12 -7.52 9.07
CA ILE A 47 -6.90 -6.59 8.23
C ILE A 47 -7.77 -7.34 7.22
N VAL A 48 -7.21 -8.30 6.49
CA VAL A 48 -7.95 -9.05 5.48
C VAL A 48 -9.11 -9.84 6.09
N ASN A 49 -8.87 -10.50 7.22
CA ASN A 49 -9.93 -11.24 7.91
C ASN A 49 -10.98 -10.29 8.48
N GLY A 50 -10.58 -9.17 9.09
CA GLY A 50 -11.50 -8.16 9.62
C GLY A 50 -12.39 -7.57 8.53
N LEU A 51 -11.82 -7.18 7.40
CA LEU A 51 -12.57 -6.64 6.26
C LEU A 51 -13.54 -7.68 5.66
N ASN A 52 -13.10 -8.91 5.45
CA ASN A 52 -13.97 -9.96 4.89
C ASN A 52 -15.07 -10.43 5.84
N ASN A 53 -15.02 -10.09 7.12
CA ASN A 53 -16.12 -10.32 8.06
C ASN A 53 -17.26 -9.27 7.96
N ILE A 54 -17.01 -8.17 7.23
CA ILE A 54 -18.03 -7.15 6.97
C ILE A 54 -18.85 -7.59 5.76
N SER A 55 -20.18 -7.63 5.90
CA SER A 55 -21.09 -8.04 4.82
C SER A 55 -20.93 -7.14 3.59
N GLY A 56 -20.74 -7.75 2.42
CA GLY A 56 -20.58 -7.04 1.15
C GLY A 56 -19.17 -6.53 0.86
N VAL A 57 -18.22 -6.71 1.78
CA VAL A 57 -16.81 -6.38 1.55
C VAL A 57 -16.08 -7.59 0.98
N VAL A 58 -15.22 -7.37 0.00
CA VAL A 58 -14.32 -8.37 -0.58
C VAL A 58 -12.90 -7.83 -0.60
N CYS A 59 -12.02 -8.43 0.19
CA CYS A 59 -10.60 -8.10 0.25
C CYS A 59 -9.77 -9.35 -0.05
N PRO A 60 -9.28 -9.54 -1.28
CA PRO A 60 -8.38 -10.64 -1.62
C PRO A 60 -7.09 -10.54 -0.80
N LYS A 61 -6.59 -11.68 -0.34
CA LYS A 61 -5.35 -11.73 0.45
C LYS A 61 -4.14 -11.39 -0.44
N PRO A 62 -3.43 -10.28 -0.21
CA PRO A 62 -2.24 -9.93 -0.96
C PRO A 62 -1.12 -10.94 -0.70
N GLN A 63 -0.37 -11.27 -1.74
CA GLN A 63 0.78 -12.19 -1.63
C GLN A 63 2.12 -11.46 -1.52
N GLY A 64 2.12 -10.16 -1.64
CA GLY A 64 3.31 -9.31 -1.54
C GLY A 64 2.93 -7.86 -1.28
N ALA A 65 3.92 -6.99 -1.19
CA ALA A 65 3.80 -5.59 -0.81
C ALA A 65 3.18 -5.38 0.59
N PHE A 66 2.79 -4.16 0.91
CA PHE A 66 2.24 -3.77 2.23
C PHE A 66 0.90 -3.01 2.09
N TYR A 67 0.23 -3.14 0.97
CA TYR A 67 -1.10 -2.60 0.72
C TYR A 67 -2.03 -3.72 0.23
N ALA A 68 -3.32 -3.53 0.45
CA ALA A 68 -4.38 -4.39 -0.02
C ALA A 68 -5.42 -3.56 -0.76
N ILE A 69 -6.16 -4.18 -1.67
CA ILE A 69 -7.30 -3.56 -2.32
C ILE A 69 -8.56 -4.25 -1.80
N ALA A 70 -9.50 -3.47 -1.32
CA ALA A 70 -10.79 -3.95 -0.87
C ALA A 70 -11.92 -3.36 -1.71
N GLN A 71 -12.84 -4.20 -2.14
CA GLN A 71 -14.11 -3.78 -2.70
C GLN A 71 -15.09 -3.59 -1.54
N LEU A 72 -15.70 -2.41 -1.47
CA LEU A 72 -16.65 -2.03 -0.44
C LEU A 72 -18.09 -1.95 -1.01
N PRO A 73 -19.13 -2.16 -0.21
CA PRO A 73 -20.52 -2.00 -0.62
C PRO A 73 -20.94 -0.52 -0.64
N ILE A 74 -20.25 0.29 -1.45
CA ILE A 74 -20.40 1.73 -1.61
C ILE A 74 -20.52 2.08 -3.09
N ASP A 75 -21.12 3.22 -3.40
CA ASP A 75 -21.29 3.69 -4.78
C ASP A 75 -20.06 4.37 -5.34
N ASP A 76 -19.31 5.09 -4.49
CA ASP A 76 -18.16 5.89 -4.90
C ASP A 76 -17.09 5.94 -3.79
N ALA A 77 -15.92 5.40 -4.08
CA ALA A 77 -14.80 5.33 -3.14
C ALA A 77 -14.13 6.68 -2.90
N ASP A 78 -14.14 7.59 -3.88
CA ASP A 78 -13.56 8.92 -3.73
C ASP A 78 -14.37 9.72 -2.69
N HIS A 79 -15.70 9.72 -2.82
CA HIS A 79 -16.58 10.35 -1.83
C HIS A 79 -16.49 9.68 -0.46
N PHE A 80 -16.43 8.36 -0.42
CA PHE A 80 -16.31 7.62 0.84
C PHE A 80 -15.00 7.91 1.58
N CYS A 81 -13.87 7.92 0.88
CA CYS A 81 -12.57 8.26 1.45
C CYS A 81 -12.53 9.70 1.96
N GLN A 82 -13.13 10.63 1.24
CA GLN A 82 -13.27 12.02 1.68
C GLN A 82 -14.13 12.13 2.94
N TRP A 83 -15.30 11.50 2.95
CA TRP A 83 -16.20 11.52 4.11
C TRP A 83 -15.57 10.94 5.37
N ILE A 84 -14.81 9.84 5.24
CA ILE A 84 -14.11 9.22 6.38
C ILE A 84 -13.12 10.20 7.02
N LEU A 85 -12.43 11.01 6.22
CA LEU A 85 -11.45 11.98 6.72
C LEU A 85 -12.11 13.22 7.32
N GLU A 86 -13.21 13.69 6.74
CA GLU A 86 -13.82 14.97 7.10
C GLU A 86 -14.87 14.83 8.22
N SER A 87 -15.59 13.70 8.25
CA SER A 87 -16.83 13.58 9.03
C SER A 87 -16.87 12.38 9.97
N PHE A 88 -16.18 11.27 9.63
CA PHE A 88 -16.21 10.08 10.46
C PHE A 88 -15.27 10.22 11.65
N ASN A 89 -15.78 9.90 12.83
CA ASN A 89 -15.00 9.84 14.06
C ASN A 89 -15.49 8.70 14.94
N HIS A 90 -14.59 7.85 15.37
CA HIS A 90 -14.84 6.81 16.36
C HIS A 90 -13.82 6.96 17.49
N GLU A 91 -14.29 7.37 18.67
CA GLU A 91 -13.46 7.57 19.87
C GLU A 91 -12.23 8.49 19.63
N GLY A 92 -12.40 9.54 18.84
CA GLY A 92 -11.33 10.48 18.52
C GLY A 92 -10.41 10.03 17.38
N SER A 93 -10.73 8.94 16.70
CA SER A 93 -9.91 8.37 15.62
C SER A 93 -10.70 8.19 14.33
N THR A 94 -10.00 8.24 13.22
CA THR A 94 -10.51 7.89 11.90
C THR A 94 -9.54 6.98 11.16
N VAL A 95 -9.95 6.45 10.02
CA VAL A 95 -9.13 5.63 9.13
C VAL A 95 -8.85 6.38 7.85
N MET A 96 -7.62 6.34 7.38
CA MET A 96 -7.24 6.89 6.08
C MET A 96 -7.14 5.77 5.06
N MET A 97 -7.89 5.90 3.98
CA MET A 97 -7.86 5.00 2.83
C MET A 97 -7.66 5.80 1.55
N ALA A 98 -7.11 5.18 0.53
CA ALA A 98 -6.96 5.79 -0.79
C ALA A 98 -7.98 5.17 -1.76
N PRO A 99 -8.74 5.97 -2.52
CA PRO A 99 -9.63 5.42 -3.53
C PRO A 99 -8.80 4.78 -4.65
N ALA A 100 -9.20 3.58 -5.09
CA ALA A 100 -8.47 2.84 -6.11
C ALA A 100 -8.77 3.33 -7.55
N SER A 101 -9.72 4.25 -7.73
CA SER A 101 -10.14 4.80 -9.03
C SER A 101 -8.97 5.32 -9.86
N GLY A 102 -8.01 6.01 -9.23
CA GLY A 102 -6.83 6.58 -9.89
C GLY A 102 -5.78 5.55 -10.36
N PHE A 103 -5.86 4.30 -9.94
CA PHE A 103 -4.94 3.24 -10.32
C PHE A 103 -5.38 2.46 -11.57
N TYR A 104 -6.63 2.65 -12.01
CA TYR A 104 -7.19 1.94 -13.14
C TYR A 104 -7.36 2.85 -14.36
N ALA A 105 -6.97 2.36 -15.53
CA ALA A 105 -7.28 3.03 -16.81
C ALA A 105 -8.79 2.99 -17.14
N ASN A 106 -9.56 2.12 -16.47
CA ASN A 106 -10.99 1.95 -16.67
C ASN A 106 -11.77 2.61 -15.53
N SER A 107 -12.51 3.68 -15.84
CA SER A 107 -13.33 4.44 -14.88
C SER A 107 -14.57 3.70 -14.33
N LYS A 108 -14.76 2.42 -14.67
CA LYS A 108 -15.92 1.63 -14.20
C LYS A 108 -15.75 1.11 -12.77
N VAL A 109 -14.52 1.08 -12.26
CA VAL A 109 -14.25 0.63 -10.88
C VAL A 109 -14.37 1.82 -9.96
N LYS A 110 -15.46 1.90 -9.19
CA LYS A 110 -15.75 3.05 -8.33
C LYS A 110 -15.86 2.71 -6.83
N ASN A 111 -15.84 1.44 -6.47
CA ASN A 111 -16.12 0.98 -5.12
C ASN A 111 -14.94 0.24 -4.48
N GLN A 112 -13.72 0.52 -4.94
CA GLN A 112 -12.49 -0.07 -4.39
C GLN A 112 -11.61 0.99 -3.71
N VAL A 113 -11.01 0.59 -2.62
CA VAL A 113 -10.04 1.36 -1.83
C VAL A 113 -8.78 0.55 -1.62
#